data_8d76f31ded348664d46d21b5da16d590
#
_entry.id   8d76f31ded348664d46d21b5da16d590
#
_cell.length_a   1.000
_cell.length_b   1.000
_cell.length_c   1.000
_cell.angle_alpha   90.00
_cell.angle_beta   90.00
_cell.angle_gamma   90.00
#
_symmetry.space_group_name_H-M   'P 1'
#
loop_
_entity.id
_entity.type
_entity.pdbx_description
1 polymer ?
#
loop_
_entity_poly.entity_id
_entity_poly.type
_entity_poly.pdbx_seq_one_letter_code
_entity_poly.pdbx_strand_id
1 'polypeptide(L)'
;WERLLLNNIELHQDLYSIHHCLATCQISMGVSDGSVIKDQGAYGWCLSSHDGNRLATGMGPAQGMKPSSYRAEGYGMLSILRYIIRLFEFCGTEPRCSKLYSDNMALILRIDKQLARDTWYPNDTVSSDWDVLQAIVETLRSFPQTPLVSHVKGHQDEDTAYALLPLEAQLNVAADAAATIYQLDHGTTRYSVPMIGGNSAQLSIDHKTVTYGYIKTIRNAYSYPLLRAYIGKRNKWSADTLQTIDWTSLGTACNRNHSQRHFVVKLSHDLLPTRTRTNRYDKDTPIHCIYCNDTDECRDHLMRCQHETCFTWRQDLLRIIRNRGDVWQTDPVLLDILMTSLHAWLHHDPCPIPAAYPAAYQRLVREQTIIGWRQLFNGRWSNEWARLQDRYLIRYHDPIPAKLRGHLWTSNHIDLLWTSFRTLWASRNGKVHGIDTSTRSDARREKTHREL
;
A
#
# COMPACT_ATOMS: atom_id res chain seq x y z
N TRP A 1 -20.49 -20.64 -4.01
CA TRP A 1 -19.63 -19.63 -4.60
C TRP A 1 -20.00 -19.33 -6.05
N GLU A 2 -20.25 -20.37 -6.83
CA GLU A 2 -20.58 -20.29 -8.26
C GLU A 2 -21.86 -19.48 -8.52
N ARG A 3 -22.89 -19.63 -7.67
CA ARG A 3 -24.10 -18.82 -7.75
C ARG A 3 -23.82 -17.30 -7.68
N LEU A 4 -22.88 -16.90 -6.85
CA LEU A 4 -22.50 -15.48 -6.74
C LEU A 4 -21.68 -15.02 -7.93
N LEU A 5 -20.86 -15.90 -8.50
CA LEU A 5 -20.11 -15.65 -9.72
C LEU A 5 -21.02 -15.45 -10.93
N LEU A 6 -22.18 -16.12 -10.97
CA LEU A 6 -23.12 -16.14 -12.09
C LEU A 6 -24.38 -15.29 -11.82
N ASN A 7 -24.40 -14.46 -10.77
CA ASN A 7 -25.63 -13.77 -10.35
C ASN A 7 -26.04 -12.61 -11.26
N ASN A 8 -25.09 -11.96 -11.93
CA ASN A 8 -25.33 -10.78 -12.75
C ASN A 8 -24.99 -11.09 -14.23
N ILE A 9 -25.85 -11.87 -14.87
CA ILE A 9 -25.74 -12.23 -16.28
C ILE A 9 -26.95 -11.67 -17.02
N GLU A 10 -26.67 -10.90 -18.05
CA GLU A 10 -27.66 -10.43 -19.00
C GLU A 10 -27.67 -11.33 -20.24
N LEU A 11 -28.83 -11.88 -20.56
CA LEU A 11 -29.03 -12.75 -21.75
C LEU A 11 -29.57 -11.88 -22.89
N HIS A 12 -28.88 -11.88 -24.02
CA HIS A 12 -29.31 -11.16 -25.23
C HIS A 12 -30.16 -12.06 -26.15
N GLN A 13 -30.22 -13.36 -25.85
CA GLN A 13 -31.07 -14.36 -26.50
C GLN A 13 -31.57 -15.35 -25.45
N ASP A 14 -32.55 -16.18 -25.78
CA ASP A 14 -32.96 -17.28 -24.89
C ASP A 14 -31.88 -18.35 -24.75
N LEU A 15 -31.91 -19.09 -23.64
CA LEU A 15 -30.89 -20.11 -23.32
C LEU A 15 -30.72 -21.19 -24.40
N TYR A 16 -31.82 -21.63 -25.03
CA TYR A 16 -31.73 -22.67 -26.05
C TYR A 16 -31.10 -22.12 -27.34
N SER A 17 -31.40 -20.88 -27.70
CA SER A 17 -30.77 -20.20 -28.84
C SER A 17 -29.29 -20.00 -28.62
N ILE A 18 -28.88 -19.56 -27.41
CA ILE A 18 -27.47 -19.44 -27.03
C ILE A 18 -26.77 -20.80 -27.10
N HIS A 19 -27.36 -21.82 -26.48
CA HIS A 19 -26.84 -23.19 -26.53
C HIS A 19 -26.69 -23.68 -27.97
N HIS A 20 -27.73 -23.56 -28.80
CA HIS A 20 -27.70 -23.97 -30.20
C HIS A 20 -26.57 -23.26 -30.97
N CYS A 21 -26.43 -21.97 -30.79
CA CYS A 21 -25.36 -21.20 -31.40
C CYS A 21 -23.97 -21.73 -30.99
N LEU A 22 -23.72 -21.96 -29.69
CA LEU A 22 -22.43 -22.48 -29.20
C LEU A 22 -22.16 -23.91 -29.62
N ALA A 23 -23.20 -24.73 -29.73
CA ALA A 23 -23.09 -26.14 -30.11
C ALA A 23 -22.86 -26.34 -31.62
N THR A 24 -23.38 -25.45 -32.46
CA THR A 24 -23.36 -25.57 -33.92
C THR A 24 -22.36 -24.65 -34.61
N CYS A 25 -22.03 -23.48 -34.02
CA CYS A 25 -21.07 -22.56 -34.60
C CYS A 25 -19.66 -23.14 -34.54
N GLN A 26 -18.93 -23.05 -35.65
CA GLN A 26 -17.53 -23.45 -35.71
C GLN A 26 -16.62 -22.60 -34.84
N ILE A 27 -17.00 -21.35 -34.62
CA ILE A 27 -16.20 -20.39 -33.80
C ILE A 27 -17.16 -19.57 -32.93
N SER A 28 -17.04 -19.71 -31.61
CA SER A 28 -17.62 -18.81 -30.61
C SER A 28 -16.51 -18.06 -29.89
N MET A 29 -16.77 -16.84 -29.49
CA MET A 29 -15.79 -15.99 -28.84
C MET A 29 -16.30 -15.48 -27.50
N GLY A 30 -15.49 -15.66 -26.47
CA GLY A 30 -15.69 -15.04 -25.17
C GLY A 30 -14.52 -14.13 -24.83
N VAL A 31 -14.82 -12.95 -24.32
CA VAL A 31 -13.80 -12.00 -23.87
C VAL A 31 -14.09 -11.60 -22.45
N SER A 32 -13.09 -11.58 -21.60
CA SER A 32 -13.19 -11.08 -20.22
C SER A 32 -12.19 -9.95 -19.98
N ASP A 33 -12.61 -9.00 -19.15
CA ASP A 33 -11.81 -7.87 -18.69
C ASP A 33 -12.02 -7.62 -17.18
N GLY A 34 -11.05 -6.99 -16.53
CA GLY A 34 -11.05 -6.76 -15.10
C GLY A 34 -10.63 -5.36 -14.72
N SER A 35 -11.44 -4.69 -13.90
CA SER A 35 -11.18 -3.35 -13.39
C SER A 35 -10.89 -3.35 -11.89
N VAL A 36 -9.94 -2.52 -11.44
CA VAL A 36 -9.60 -2.36 -10.02
C VAL A 36 -9.55 -0.89 -9.64
N ILE A 37 -10.45 -0.47 -8.78
CA ILE A 37 -10.50 0.91 -8.26
C ILE A 37 -10.45 0.88 -6.73
N LYS A 38 -9.49 1.57 -6.10
CA LYS A 38 -9.36 1.72 -4.63
C LYS A 38 -9.40 0.38 -3.86
N ASP A 39 -8.59 -0.58 -4.27
CA ASP A 39 -8.54 -1.94 -3.68
C ASP A 39 -9.83 -2.77 -3.87
N GLN A 40 -10.66 -2.44 -4.83
CA GLN A 40 -11.85 -3.20 -5.22
C GLN A 40 -11.73 -3.66 -6.65
N GLY A 41 -11.93 -4.93 -6.87
CA GLY A 41 -11.92 -5.55 -8.19
C GLY A 41 -13.33 -5.87 -8.66
N ALA A 42 -13.57 -5.63 -9.93
CA ALA A 42 -14.74 -6.12 -10.65
C ALA A 42 -14.29 -6.76 -11.95
N TYR A 43 -15.11 -7.65 -12.48
CA TYR A 43 -14.94 -8.25 -13.78
C TYR A 43 -16.15 -8.02 -14.65
N GLY A 44 -15.91 -8.01 -15.95
CA GLY A 44 -16.91 -8.13 -16.99
C GLY A 44 -16.51 -9.16 -18.02
N TRP A 45 -17.49 -9.72 -18.71
CA TRP A 45 -17.26 -10.58 -19.85
C TRP A 45 -18.38 -10.47 -20.86
N CYS A 46 -18.04 -10.74 -22.12
CA CYS A 46 -18.98 -10.78 -23.22
C CYS A 46 -18.80 -12.07 -24.04
N LEU A 47 -19.90 -12.76 -24.36
CA LEU A 47 -19.93 -13.95 -25.20
C LEU A 47 -20.66 -13.63 -26.50
N SER A 48 -20.06 -13.97 -27.64
CA SER A 48 -20.66 -13.75 -28.96
C SER A 48 -20.49 -14.93 -29.90
N SER A 49 -21.31 -14.94 -30.95
CA SER A 49 -21.07 -15.77 -32.15
C SER A 49 -19.92 -15.19 -32.99
N HIS A 50 -19.43 -15.92 -33.97
CA HIS A 50 -18.40 -15.47 -34.89
C HIS A 50 -18.82 -14.25 -35.74
N ASP A 51 -20.13 -14.07 -35.97
CA ASP A 51 -20.69 -12.95 -36.69
C ASP A 51 -20.83 -11.66 -35.84
N GLY A 52 -20.39 -11.70 -34.57
CA GLY A 52 -20.48 -10.57 -33.68
C GLY A 52 -21.82 -10.40 -32.96
N ASN A 53 -22.77 -11.35 -33.14
CA ASN A 53 -24.02 -11.28 -32.38
C ASN A 53 -23.75 -11.61 -30.91
N ARG A 54 -24.06 -10.68 -30.03
CA ARG A 54 -23.93 -10.87 -28.59
C ARG A 54 -24.93 -11.90 -28.08
N LEU A 55 -24.46 -12.86 -27.33
CA LEU A 55 -25.25 -13.96 -26.76
C LEU A 55 -25.57 -13.71 -25.29
N ALA A 56 -24.56 -13.37 -24.52
CA ALA A 56 -24.68 -13.05 -23.08
C ALA A 56 -23.56 -12.13 -22.64
N THR A 57 -23.82 -11.35 -21.60
CA THR A 57 -22.84 -10.50 -20.91
C THR A 57 -22.94 -10.76 -19.41
N GLY A 58 -21.83 -10.85 -18.72
CA GLY A 58 -21.82 -11.03 -17.28
C GLY A 58 -20.85 -10.07 -16.60
N MET A 59 -21.13 -9.76 -15.33
CA MET A 59 -20.29 -8.88 -14.51
C MET A 59 -20.40 -9.26 -13.04
N GLY A 60 -19.40 -8.88 -12.25
CA GLY A 60 -19.42 -9.16 -10.82
C GLY A 60 -18.16 -8.72 -10.08
N PRO A 61 -18.11 -8.97 -8.75
CA PRO A 61 -16.98 -8.60 -7.93
C PRO A 61 -15.83 -9.62 -8.08
N ALA A 62 -14.62 -9.13 -8.25
CA ALA A 62 -13.42 -9.94 -8.05
C ALA A 62 -13.05 -9.96 -6.56
N GLN A 63 -13.35 -11.08 -5.90
CA GLN A 63 -13.18 -11.21 -4.45
C GLN A 63 -11.73 -11.52 -4.06
N GLY A 64 -11.28 -10.95 -2.96
CA GLY A 64 -9.93 -11.17 -2.42
C GLY A 64 -9.46 -10.06 -1.49
N MET A 65 -8.35 -10.29 -0.81
CA MET A 65 -7.83 -9.35 0.20
C MET A 65 -7.31 -8.05 -0.41
N LYS A 66 -6.76 -8.09 -1.61
CA LYS A 66 -6.34 -6.96 -2.45
C LYS A 66 -6.40 -7.44 -3.89
N PRO A 67 -7.56 -7.34 -4.53
CA PRO A 67 -7.69 -7.78 -5.90
C PRO A 67 -6.72 -7.00 -6.79
N SER A 68 -5.99 -7.73 -7.62
CA SER A 68 -5.16 -7.20 -8.70
C SER A 68 -5.97 -7.22 -10.00
N SER A 69 -5.53 -6.50 -11.04
CA SER A 69 -6.11 -6.63 -12.38
C SER A 69 -6.07 -8.10 -12.84
N TYR A 70 -4.94 -8.78 -12.62
CA TYR A 70 -4.82 -10.23 -12.86
C TYR A 70 -5.97 -11.04 -12.22
N ARG A 71 -6.31 -10.74 -10.95
CA ARG A 71 -7.39 -11.43 -10.25
C ARG A 71 -8.75 -11.09 -10.84
N ALA A 72 -9.00 -9.84 -11.16
CA ALA A 72 -10.26 -9.39 -11.75
C ALA A 72 -10.50 -10.03 -13.12
N GLU A 73 -9.49 -10.03 -13.98
CA GLU A 73 -9.48 -10.74 -15.26
C GLU A 73 -9.75 -12.23 -15.09
N GLY A 74 -9.04 -12.86 -14.12
CA GLY A 74 -9.24 -14.28 -13.82
C GLY A 74 -10.67 -14.61 -13.37
N TYR A 75 -11.31 -13.75 -12.58
CA TYR A 75 -12.72 -13.92 -12.21
C TYR A 75 -13.65 -13.82 -13.41
N GLY A 76 -13.41 -12.90 -14.34
CA GLY A 76 -14.16 -12.80 -15.61
C GLY A 76 -14.01 -14.05 -16.45
N MET A 77 -12.78 -14.53 -16.64
CA MET A 77 -12.49 -15.79 -17.36
C MET A 77 -13.17 -16.99 -16.70
N LEU A 78 -13.12 -17.11 -15.39
CA LEU A 78 -13.77 -18.18 -14.65
C LEU A 78 -15.30 -18.10 -14.78
N SER A 79 -15.87 -16.89 -14.71
CA SER A 79 -17.31 -16.68 -14.81
C SER A 79 -17.87 -17.12 -16.16
N ILE A 80 -17.24 -16.70 -17.26
CA ILE A 80 -17.70 -17.11 -18.61
C ILE A 80 -17.56 -18.62 -18.82
N LEU A 81 -16.45 -19.23 -18.35
CA LEU A 81 -16.25 -20.68 -18.44
C LEU A 81 -17.33 -21.47 -17.67
N ARG A 82 -17.63 -21.03 -16.44
CA ARG A 82 -18.66 -21.69 -15.60
C ARG A 82 -20.05 -21.47 -16.17
N TYR A 83 -20.34 -20.28 -16.73
CA TYR A 83 -21.60 -20.04 -17.43
C TYR A 83 -21.81 -21.02 -18.59
N ILE A 84 -20.81 -21.19 -19.43
CA ILE A 84 -20.88 -22.13 -20.58
C ILE A 84 -21.13 -23.55 -20.08
N ILE A 85 -20.39 -24.04 -19.09
CA ILE A 85 -20.61 -25.38 -18.54
C ILE A 85 -22.03 -25.52 -18.01
N ARG A 86 -22.55 -24.59 -17.24
CA ARG A 86 -23.91 -24.67 -16.68
C ARG A 86 -24.99 -24.61 -17.74
N LEU A 87 -24.79 -23.85 -18.81
CA LEU A 87 -25.70 -23.82 -19.96
C LEU A 87 -25.79 -25.18 -20.64
N PHE A 88 -24.65 -25.80 -20.89
CA PHE A 88 -24.61 -27.11 -21.57
C PHE A 88 -25.14 -28.23 -20.65
N GLU A 89 -24.83 -28.21 -19.36
CA GLU A 89 -25.42 -29.11 -18.36
C GLU A 89 -26.96 -28.98 -18.33
N PHE A 90 -27.47 -27.75 -18.35
CA PHE A 90 -28.91 -27.50 -18.40
C PHE A 90 -29.56 -28.07 -19.64
N CYS A 91 -28.88 -28.06 -20.80
CA CYS A 91 -29.37 -28.63 -22.06
C CYS A 91 -29.04 -30.11 -22.20
N GLY A 92 -28.35 -30.75 -21.26
CA GLY A 92 -28.01 -32.17 -21.27
C GLY A 92 -26.96 -32.57 -22.32
N THR A 93 -26.06 -31.66 -22.67
CA THR A 93 -25.01 -31.87 -23.70
C THR A 93 -23.63 -31.53 -23.17
N GLU A 94 -22.58 -31.90 -23.92
CA GLU A 94 -21.20 -31.59 -23.55
C GLU A 94 -20.81 -30.13 -23.86
N PRO A 95 -20.09 -29.43 -22.97
CA PRO A 95 -19.74 -28.05 -23.15
C PRO A 95 -18.78 -27.83 -24.32
N ARG A 96 -19.04 -26.77 -25.08
CA ARG A 96 -18.22 -26.34 -26.22
C ARG A 96 -18.00 -24.83 -26.18
N CYS A 97 -16.78 -24.42 -26.44
CA CYS A 97 -16.38 -23.04 -26.67
C CYS A 97 -15.09 -23.06 -27.50
N SER A 98 -14.98 -22.19 -28.50
CA SER A 98 -13.82 -22.23 -29.39
C SER A 98 -12.66 -21.36 -28.89
N LYS A 99 -12.93 -20.09 -28.55
CA LYS A 99 -11.89 -19.14 -28.21
C LYS A 99 -12.31 -18.26 -27.06
N LEU A 100 -11.36 -18.02 -26.15
CA LEU A 100 -11.48 -17.05 -25.05
C LEU A 100 -10.35 -16.04 -25.15
N TYR A 101 -10.62 -14.80 -24.82
CA TYR A 101 -9.65 -13.71 -24.86
C TYR A 101 -9.62 -12.95 -23.52
N SER A 102 -8.44 -12.46 -23.19
CA SER A 102 -8.20 -11.50 -22.11
C SER A 102 -7.04 -10.59 -22.51
N ASP A 103 -7.01 -9.38 -22.05
CA ASP A 103 -5.88 -8.46 -22.28
C ASP A 103 -4.73 -8.70 -21.30
N ASN A 104 -4.90 -9.59 -20.31
CA ASN A 104 -3.88 -9.92 -19.33
C ASN A 104 -2.94 -11.05 -19.79
N MET A 105 -1.87 -10.68 -20.46
CA MET A 105 -0.86 -11.64 -20.92
C MET A 105 -0.31 -12.52 -19.78
N ALA A 106 -0.16 -11.98 -18.57
CA ALA A 106 0.34 -12.78 -17.44
C ALA A 106 -0.63 -13.88 -17.01
N LEU A 107 -1.95 -13.64 -17.11
CA LEU A 107 -2.97 -14.65 -16.87
C LEU A 107 -2.87 -15.77 -17.91
N ILE A 108 -2.81 -15.43 -19.19
CA ILE A 108 -2.74 -16.38 -20.31
C ILE A 108 -1.50 -17.26 -20.18
N LEU A 109 -0.31 -16.66 -20.01
CA LEU A 109 0.94 -17.42 -19.87
C LEU A 109 0.92 -18.39 -18.67
N ARG A 110 0.25 -18.02 -17.59
CA ARG A 110 0.12 -18.91 -16.43
C ARG A 110 -0.89 -20.03 -16.68
N ILE A 111 -1.99 -19.76 -17.38
CA ILE A 111 -2.95 -20.78 -17.80
C ILE A 111 -2.25 -21.80 -18.70
N ASP A 112 -1.58 -21.35 -19.75
CA ASP A 112 -0.85 -22.22 -20.71
C ASP A 112 0.19 -23.08 -20.00
N LYS A 113 0.99 -22.46 -19.13
CA LYS A 113 1.99 -23.18 -18.33
C LYS A 113 1.39 -24.27 -17.47
N GLN A 114 0.18 -24.06 -16.92
CA GLN A 114 -0.47 -25.05 -16.08
C GLN A 114 -1.23 -26.10 -16.89
N LEU A 115 -1.80 -25.75 -18.02
CA LEU A 115 -2.42 -26.73 -18.96
C LEU A 115 -1.37 -27.67 -19.53
N ALA A 116 -0.13 -27.20 -19.78
CA ALA A 116 0.98 -28.04 -20.25
C ALA A 116 1.52 -29.04 -19.21
N ARG A 117 0.96 -29.08 -17.99
CA ARG A 117 1.40 -29.96 -16.88
C ARG A 117 0.26 -30.88 -16.46
N ASP A 118 0.59 -32.12 -16.16
CA ASP A 118 -0.39 -33.10 -15.68
C ASP A 118 -0.73 -32.94 -14.20
N THR A 119 0.19 -32.35 -13.42
CA THR A 119 0.07 -32.24 -11.98
C THR A 119 0.42 -30.84 -11.46
N TRP A 120 -0.13 -30.51 -10.30
CA TRP A 120 0.20 -29.31 -9.55
C TRP A 120 1.44 -29.52 -8.67
N TYR A 121 2.31 -28.52 -8.60
CA TYR A 121 3.42 -28.53 -7.66
C TYR A 121 3.07 -27.81 -6.36
N PRO A 122 3.57 -28.28 -5.19
CA PRO A 122 3.27 -27.62 -3.91
C PRO A 122 3.61 -26.12 -3.89
N ASN A 123 4.65 -25.70 -4.61
CA ASN A 123 5.04 -24.29 -4.70
C ASN A 123 4.04 -23.42 -5.47
N ASP A 124 3.21 -24.01 -6.31
CA ASP A 124 2.19 -23.26 -7.06
C ASP A 124 1.15 -22.67 -6.11
N THR A 125 0.80 -23.38 -5.02
CA THR A 125 -0.22 -22.96 -4.03
C THR A 125 0.14 -21.71 -3.25
N VAL A 126 1.43 -21.31 -3.22
CA VAL A 126 1.90 -20.07 -2.59
C VAL A 126 2.17 -18.94 -3.58
N SER A 127 1.79 -19.13 -4.84
CA SER A 127 1.82 -18.07 -5.83
C SER A 127 0.56 -17.18 -5.73
N SER A 128 0.70 -15.90 -6.04
CA SER A 128 -0.42 -14.95 -5.97
C SER A 128 -1.57 -15.41 -6.88
N ASP A 129 -2.80 -15.26 -6.37
CA ASP A 129 -4.05 -15.58 -7.08
C ASP A 129 -4.15 -17.02 -7.57
N TRP A 130 -3.50 -17.93 -6.84
CA TRP A 130 -3.51 -19.35 -7.13
C TRP A 130 -4.92 -19.96 -7.18
N ASP A 131 -5.78 -19.57 -6.26
CA ASP A 131 -7.15 -20.04 -6.16
C ASP A 131 -7.94 -19.83 -7.46
N VAL A 132 -7.81 -18.66 -8.06
CA VAL A 132 -8.45 -18.32 -9.34
C VAL A 132 -7.83 -19.14 -10.49
N LEU A 133 -6.50 -19.17 -10.56
CA LEU A 133 -5.78 -19.88 -11.59
C LEU A 133 -6.12 -21.37 -11.57
N GLN A 134 -6.12 -22.00 -10.39
CA GLN A 134 -6.48 -23.41 -10.23
C GLN A 134 -7.91 -23.67 -10.74
N ALA A 135 -8.87 -22.83 -10.32
CA ALA A 135 -10.26 -22.98 -10.73
C ALA A 135 -10.45 -22.83 -12.25
N ILE A 136 -9.74 -21.87 -12.87
CA ILE A 136 -9.78 -21.70 -14.34
C ILE A 136 -9.24 -22.95 -15.04
N VAL A 137 -8.06 -23.43 -14.66
CA VAL A 137 -7.42 -24.57 -15.32
C VAL A 137 -8.21 -25.86 -15.14
N GLU A 138 -8.74 -26.11 -13.94
CA GLU A 138 -9.62 -27.27 -13.70
C GLU A 138 -10.90 -27.18 -14.52
N THR A 139 -11.47 -25.98 -14.64
CA THR A 139 -12.65 -25.74 -15.47
C THR A 139 -12.34 -25.95 -16.96
N LEU A 140 -11.22 -25.45 -17.47
CA LEU A 140 -10.77 -25.65 -18.84
C LEU A 140 -10.56 -27.15 -19.16
N ARG A 141 -9.99 -27.90 -18.22
CA ARG A 141 -9.78 -29.35 -18.36
C ARG A 141 -11.09 -30.18 -18.39
N SER A 142 -12.17 -29.63 -17.87
CA SER A 142 -13.47 -30.29 -17.89
C SER A 142 -14.20 -30.21 -19.27
N PHE A 143 -13.69 -29.38 -20.19
CA PHE A 143 -14.19 -29.35 -21.56
C PHE A 143 -13.65 -30.54 -22.34
N PRO A 144 -14.48 -31.24 -23.14
CA PRO A 144 -14.02 -32.33 -24.04
C PRO A 144 -12.93 -31.85 -25.01
N GLN A 145 -13.09 -30.62 -25.50
CA GLN A 145 -12.06 -29.90 -26.25
C GLN A 145 -11.77 -28.61 -25.53
N THR A 146 -10.56 -28.48 -24.95
CA THR A 146 -10.13 -27.30 -24.21
C THR A 146 -10.20 -26.06 -25.10
N PRO A 147 -10.91 -25.00 -24.71
CA PRO A 147 -10.95 -23.74 -25.43
C PRO A 147 -9.55 -23.10 -25.57
N LEU A 148 -9.31 -22.47 -26.73
CA LEU A 148 -8.07 -21.71 -26.93
C LEU A 148 -8.15 -20.38 -26.19
N VAL A 149 -7.24 -20.14 -25.26
CA VAL A 149 -7.12 -18.87 -24.56
C VAL A 149 -6.08 -18.01 -25.27
N SER A 150 -6.44 -16.79 -25.67
CA SER A 150 -5.61 -15.92 -26.48
C SER A 150 -5.59 -14.50 -25.94
N HIS A 151 -4.55 -13.74 -26.27
CA HIS A 151 -4.42 -12.34 -25.89
C HIS A 151 -5.16 -11.43 -26.87
N VAL A 152 -5.85 -10.42 -26.32
CA VAL A 152 -6.35 -9.25 -27.04
C VAL A 152 -5.67 -8.00 -26.49
N LYS A 153 -5.33 -7.03 -27.33
CA LYS A 153 -4.78 -5.77 -26.83
C LYS A 153 -5.91 -4.95 -26.19
N GLY A 154 -5.74 -4.51 -24.95
CA GLY A 154 -6.67 -3.62 -24.24
C GLY A 154 -6.66 -2.18 -24.79
N HIS A 155 -7.70 -1.41 -24.46
CA HIS A 155 -7.83 0.05 -24.72
C HIS A 155 -7.60 0.48 -26.16
N GLN A 156 -7.99 -0.35 -27.13
CA GLN A 156 -7.81 -0.03 -28.55
C GLN A 156 -8.77 1.07 -29.04
N ASP A 157 -9.85 1.29 -28.35
CA ASP A 157 -10.85 2.34 -28.62
C ASP A 157 -10.35 3.75 -28.29
N GLU A 158 -9.23 3.89 -27.58
CA GLU A 158 -8.57 5.19 -27.38
C GLU A 158 -7.95 5.72 -28.69
N ASP A 159 -7.46 4.82 -29.55
CA ASP A 159 -6.74 5.16 -30.79
C ASP A 159 -7.58 4.90 -32.06
N THR A 160 -8.60 4.05 -32.00
CA THR A 160 -9.34 3.57 -33.16
C THR A 160 -10.85 3.59 -32.89
N ALA A 161 -11.65 4.10 -33.82
CA ALA A 161 -13.08 4.11 -33.69
C ALA A 161 -13.64 2.68 -33.51
N TYR A 162 -14.56 2.49 -32.55
CA TYR A 162 -15.12 1.19 -32.15
C TYR A 162 -15.56 0.32 -33.34
N ALA A 163 -16.24 0.89 -34.33
CA ALA A 163 -16.73 0.16 -35.50
C ALA A 163 -15.62 -0.37 -36.43
N LEU A 164 -14.38 0.12 -36.28
CA LEU A 164 -13.21 -0.31 -37.07
C LEU A 164 -12.35 -1.32 -36.31
N LEU A 165 -12.65 -1.59 -35.06
CA LEU A 165 -11.93 -2.57 -34.25
C LEU A 165 -12.26 -3.99 -34.72
N PRO A 166 -11.32 -4.95 -34.62
CA PRO A 166 -11.62 -6.35 -34.78
C PRO A 166 -12.60 -6.83 -33.69
N LEU A 167 -13.34 -7.90 -33.95
CA LEU A 167 -14.44 -8.33 -33.09
C LEU A 167 -13.98 -8.58 -31.64
N GLU A 168 -12.85 -9.26 -31.44
CA GLU A 168 -12.30 -9.51 -30.11
C GLU A 168 -11.98 -8.23 -29.32
N ALA A 169 -11.55 -7.16 -30.00
CA ALA A 169 -11.31 -5.88 -29.38
C ALA A 169 -12.62 -5.14 -29.02
N GLN A 170 -13.64 -5.23 -29.90
CA GLN A 170 -14.97 -4.68 -29.59
C GLN A 170 -15.58 -5.39 -28.38
N LEU A 171 -15.40 -6.68 -28.27
CA LEU A 171 -15.88 -7.47 -27.12
C LEU A 171 -15.08 -7.14 -25.84
N ASN A 172 -13.78 -6.83 -25.96
CA ASN A 172 -12.98 -6.40 -24.81
C ASN A 172 -13.46 -5.04 -24.27
N VAL A 173 -13.71 -4.07 -25.12
CA VAL A 173 -14.32 -2.79 -24.74
C VAL A 173 -15.67 -2.97 -24.05
N ALA A 174 -16.48 -3.90 -24.53
CA ALA A 174 -17.77 -4.22 -23.90
C ALA A 174 -17.60 -4.90 -22.53
N ALA A 175 -16.60 -5.75 -22.36
CA ALA A 175 -16.28 -6.40 -21.09
C ALA A 175 -15.75 -5.40 -20.06
N ASP A 176 -14.84 -4.46 -20.46
CA ASP A 176 -14.38 -3.36 -19.59
C ASP A 176 -15.52 -2.47 -19.14
N ALA A 177 -16.42 -2.08 -20.07
CA ALA A 177 -17.60 -1.31 -19.73
C ALA A 177 -18.49 -2.03 -18.70
N ALA A 178 -18.69 -3.34 -18.82
CA ALA A 178 -19.46 -4.14 -17.86
C ALA A 178 -18.79 -4.18 -16.48
N ALA A 179 -17.47 -4.35 -16.41
CA ALA A 179 -16.71 -4.30 -15.16
C ALA A 179 -16.84 -2.92 -14.47
N THR A 180 -16.73 -1.85 -15.25
CA THR A 180 -16.85 -0.46 -14.77
C THR A 180 -18.27 -0.16 -14.28
N ILE A 181 -19.31 -0.56 -15.00
CA ILE A 181 -20.72 -0.42 -14.59
C ILE A 181 -20.93 -1.13 -13.23
N TYR A 182 -20.45 -2.36 -13.09
CA TYR A 182 -20.56 -3.07 -11.82
C TYR A 182 -19.95 -2.27 -10.65
N GLN A 183 -18.77 -1.69 -10.84
CA GLN A 183 -18.10 -0.90 -9.79
C GLN A 183 -18.86 0.38 -9.43
N LEU A 184 -19.47 1.06 -10.40
CA LEU A 184 -20.24 2.27 -10.18
C LEU A 184 -21.55 1.99 -9.43
N ASP A 185 -22.25 0.92 -9.79
CA ASP A 185 -23.56 0.58 -9.24
C ASP A 185 -23.48 -0.02 -7.84
N HIS A 186 -22.45 -0.80 -7.55
CA HIS A 186 -22.34 -1.55 -6.29
C HIS A 186 -21.40 -0.91 -5.27
N GLY A 187 -20.73 0.18 -5.60
CA GLY A 187 -19.91 1.00 -4.70
C GLY A 187 -18.84 0.22 -3.96
N THR A 188 -18.64 0.57 -2.68
CA THR A 188 -17.52 0.09 -1.87
C THR A 188 -17.77 -1.22 -1.11
N THR A 189 -18.63 -2.11 -1.58
CA THR A 189 -18.88 -3.38 -0.92
C THR A 189 -17.63 -4.25 -0.98
N ARG A 190 -16.92 -4.36 0.14
CA ARG A 190 -15.72 -5.19 0.25
C ARG A 190 -16.12 -6.64 0.49
N TYR A 191 -15.99 -7.45 -0.53
CA TYR A 191 -16.04 -8.90 -0.37
C TYR A 191 -14.67 -9.38 0.12
N SER A 192 -14.56 -9.68 1.41
CA SER A 192 -13.30 -10.03 2.06
C SER A 192 -12.91 -11.50 1.93
N VAL A 193 -13.81 -12.35 1.47
CA VAL A 193 -13.61 -13.81 1.42
C VAL A 193 -13.73 -14.27 -0.02
N PRO A 194 -12.66 -14.80 -0.63
CA PRO A 194 -12.77 -15.47 -1.91
C PRO A 194 -13.67 -16.70 -1.74
N MET A 195 -14.69 -16.82 -2.59
CA MET A 195 -15.70 -17.86 -2.48
C MET A 195 -15.43 -19.03 -3.42
N ILE A 196 -14.27 -19.06 -4.08
CA ILE A 196 -13.89 -20.15 -4.96
C ILE A 196 -13.57 -21.37 -4.11
N GLY A 197 -14.39 -22.42 -4.23
CA GLY A 197 -14.20 -23.70 -3.56
C GLY A 197 -13.27 -24.63 -4.34
N GLY A 198 -12.86 -25.73 -3.70
CA GLY A 198 -12.08 -26.79 -4.36
C GLY A 198 -10.57 -26.57 -4.40
N ASN A 199 -10.07 -25.53 -3.77
CA ASN A 199 -8.62 -25.26 -3.74
C ASN A 199 -7.85 -26.32 -2.96
N SER A 200 -6.72 -26.77 -3.48
CA SER A 200 -5.83 -27.74 -2.86
C SER A 200 -5.18 -27.23 -1.55
N ALA A 201 -5.00 -25.91 -1.42
CA ALA A 201 -4.50 -25.26 -0.21
C ALA A 201 -5.00 -23.81 -0.11
N GLN A 202 -5.29 -23.37 1.11
CA GLN A 202 -5.73 -22.02 1.41
C GLN A 202 -5.07 -21.52 2.70
N LEU A 203 -4.46 -20.34 2.64
CA LEU A 203 -3.91 -19.66 3.82
C LEU A 203 -4.90 -18.61 4.32
N SER A 204 -5.27 -18.67 5.60
CA SER A 204 -6.07 -17.64 6.25
C SER A 204 -5.32 -17.05 7.43
N ILE A 205 -5.36 -15.72 7.57
CA ILE A 205 -4.79 -14.97 8.71
C ILE A 205 -5.87 -14.02 9.22
N ASP A 206 -6.17 -14.09 10.51
CA ASP A 206 -7.24 -13.31 11.16
C ASP A 206 -8.59 -13.45 10.41
N HIS A 207 -8.95 -14.67 10.06
CA HIS A 207 -10.16 -15.04 9.31
C HIS A 207 -10.25 -14.44 7.89
N LYS A 208 -9.15 -13.92 7.37
CA LYS A 208 -9.07 -13.40 6.00
C LYS A 208 -8.21 -14.33 5.15
N THR A 209 -8.74 -14.77 4.03
CA THR A 209 -7.99 -15.59 3.08
C THR A 209 -6.92 -14.74 2.40
N VAL A 210 -5.69 -15.23 2.45
CA VAL A 210 -4.55 -14.59 1.79
C VAL A 210 -4.48 -15.07 0.35
N THR A 211 -4.64 -14.17 -0.59
CA THR A 211 -4.61 -14.45 -2.03
C THR A 211 -3.41 -13.83 -2.74
N TYR A 212 -2.71 -12.92 -2.06
CA TYR A 212 -1.61 -12.15 -2.63
C TYR A 212 -0.54 -11.83 -1.59
N GLY A 213 0.72 -11.78 -2.03
CA GLY A 213 1.83 -11.31 -1.21
C GLY A 213 2.10 -12.17 0.04
N TYR A 214 2.01 -13.48 -0.06
CA TYR A 214 2.08 -14.46 1.02
C TYR A 214 3.24 -14.21 1.98
N ILE A 215 4.48 -14.10 1.49
CA ILE A 215 5.68 -13.90 2.32
C ILE A 215 5.56 -12.64 3.18
N LYS A 216 5.11 -11.53 2.56
CA LYS A 216 4.93 -10.26 3.27
C LYS A 216 3.82 -10.36 4.31
N THR A 217 2.71 -11.02 3.97
CA THR A 217 1.54 -11.15 4.83
C THR A 217 1.84 -12.04 6.04
N ILE A 218 2.49 -13.20 5.83
CA ILE A 218 2.94 -14.09 6.91
C ILE A 218 3.94 -13.37 7.83
N ARG A 219 4.93 -12.69 7.25
CA ARG A 219 5.93 -11.93 8.02
C ARG A 219 5.26 -10.85 8.87
N ASN A 220 4.31 -10.12 8.30
CA ASN A 220 3.58 -9.09 9.03
C ASN A 220 2.73 -9.69 10.16
N ALA A 221 2.01 -10.78 9.90
CA ALA A 221 1.20 -11.44 10.90
C ALA A 221 2.03 -11.93 12.11
N TYR A 222 3.25 -12.43 11.85
CA TYR A 222 4.16 -12.86 12.91
C TYR A 222 4.84 -11.68 13.62
N SER A 223 5.39 -10.71 12.87
CA SER A 223 6.25 -9.68 13.44
C SER A 223 5.47 -8.49 14.02
N TYR A 224 4.31 -8.17 13.46
CA TYR A 224 3.57 -6.97 13.82
C TYR A 224 3.06 -6.97 15.26
N PRO A 225 2.44 -8.05 15.80
CA PRO A 225 2.00 -8.10 17.19
C PRO A 225 3.16 -7.91 18.17
N LEU A 226 4.30 -8.56 17.92
CA LEU A 226 5.51 -8.48 18.75
C LEU A 226 6.09 -7.06 18.75
N LEU A 227 6.20 -6.46 17.57
CA LEU A 227 6.69 -5.08 17.42
C LEU A 227 5.75 -4.08 18.11
N ARG A 228 4.45 -4.26 17.97
CA ARG A 228 3.43 -3.42 18.59
C ARG A 228 3.50 -3.49 20.11
N ALA A 229 3.60 -4.70 20.67
CA ALA A 229 3.76 -4.91 22.11
C ALA A 229 5.06 -4.26 22.63
N TYR A 230 6.17 -4.45 21.93
CA TYR A 230 7.45 -3.82 22.27
C TYR A 230 7.39 -2.29 22.26
N ILE A 231 6.86 -1.68 21.19
CA ILE A 231 6.76 -0.23 21.07
C ILE A 231 5.80 0.34 22.12
N GLY A 232 4.65 -0.31 22.36
CA GLY A 232 3.69 0.07 23.39
C GLY A 232 4.33 0.06 24.76
N LYS A 233 4.97 -1.03 25.17
CA LYS A 233 5.67 -1.15 26.45
C LYS A 233 6.77 -0.09 26.62
N ARG A 234 7.59 0.10 25.57
CA ARG A 234 8.71 1.04 25.60
C ARG A 234 8.27 2.49 25.79
N ASN A 235 7.18 2.90 25.16
CA ASN A 235 6.68 4.27 25.21
C ASN A 235 5.53 4.45 26.21
N LYS A 236 5.14 3.42 26.94
CA LYS A 236 4.00 3.38 27.86
C LYS A 236 2.68 3.76 27.16
N TRP A 237 2.50 3.30 25.92
CA TRP A 237 1.29 3.54 25.14
C TRP A 237 0.28 2.41 25.26
N SER A 238 -0.99 2.78 25.34
CA SER A 238 -2.11 1.84 25.21
C SER A 238 -2.25 1.34 23.76
N ALA A 239 -3.07 0.31 23.57
CA ALA A 239 -3.44 -0.17 22.25
C ALA A 239 -4.13 0.92 21.41
N ASP A 240 -4.95 1.75 22.05
CA ASP A 240 -5.66 2.86 21.41
C ASP A 240 -4.68 3.95 20.93
N THR A 241 -3.71 4.32 21.78
CA THR A 241 -2.66 5.27 21.40
C THR A 241 -1.89 4.78 20.17
N LEU A 242 -1.57 3.48 20.09
CA LEU A 242 -0.90 2.90 18.93
C LEU A 242 -1.75 2.99 17.65
N GLN A 243 -3.08 3.01 17.76
CA GLN A 243 -3.98 3.17 16.61
C GLN A 243 -4.08 4.61 16.12
N THR A 244 -3.84 5.59 17.00
CA THR A 244 -3.87 7.01 16.59
C THR A 244 -2.61 7.44 15.83
N ILE A 245 -1.56 6.63 15.78
CA ILE A 245 -0.31 6.96 15.08
C ILE A 245 -0.44 6.70 13.58
N ASP A 246 0.00 7.66 12.77
CA ASP A 246 0.05 7.56 11.30
C ASP A 246 1.25 6.72 10.82
N TRP A 247 1.06 5.41 10.87
CA TRP A 247 2.05 4.44 10.37
C TRP A 247 2.23 4.51 8.85
N THR A 248 1.24 4.98 8.11
CA THR A 248 1.28 5.11 6.65
C THR A 248 2.27 6.21 6.24
N SER A 249 2.15 7.39 6.84
CA SER A 249 3.07 8.51 6.60
C SER A 249 4.49 8.18 7.04
N LEU A 250 4.65 7.52 8.19
CA LEU A 250 5.96 7.02 8.64
C LEU A 250 6.55 6.03 7.65
N GLY A 251 5.77 5.05 7.17
CA GLY A 251 6.20 4.07 6.18
C GLY A 251 6.66 4.73 4.86
N THR A 252 5.93 5.73 4.40
CA THR A 252 6.28 6.52 3.20
C THR A 252 7.60 7.26 3.39
N ALA A 253 7.81 7.93 4.54
CA ALA A 253 9.06 8.60 4.87
C ALA A 253 10.23 7.60 4.96
N CYS A 254 10.04 6.44 5.59
CA CYS A 254 11.05 5.37 5.65
C CYS A 254 11.47 4.88 4.26
N ASN A 255 10.51 4.68 3.35
CA ASN A 255 10.78 4.23 1.99
C ASN A 255 11.60 5.26 1.18
N ARG A 256 11.31 6.57 1.33
CA ARG A 256 12.09 7.64 0.69
C ARG A 256 13.53 7.72 1.24
N ASN A 257 13.72 7.39 2.50
CA ASN A 257 15.02 7.42 3.18
C ASN A 257 15.72 6.05 3.17
N HIS A 258 15.50 5.22 2.16
CA HIS A 258 16.07 3.88 2.09
C HIS A 258 17.62 3.88 2.20
N SER A 259 18.31 4.80 1.53
CA SER A 259 19.76 4.97 1.61
C SER A 259 20.26 5.38 3.01
N GLN A 260 19.39 5.98 3.82
CA GLN A 260 19.66 6.43 5.19
C GLN A 260 19.00 5.53 6.26
N ARG A 261 18.56 4.34 5.88
CA ARG A 261 17.78 3.43 6.73
C ARG A 261 18.43 3.18 8.10
N HIS A 262 19.75 2.98 8.13
CA HIS A 262 20.46 2.74 9.40
C HIS A 262 20.40 3.95 10.35
N PHE A 263 20.51 5.17 9.80
CA PHE A 263 20.39 6.39 10.60
C PHE A 263 18.97 6.55 11.13
N VAL A 264 17.95 6.41 10.27
CA VAL A 264 16.54 6.54 10.64
C VAL A 264 16.14 5.55 11.72
N VAL A 265 16.54 4.28 11.59
CA VAL A 265 16.28 3.23 12.60
C VAL A 265 16.96 3.60 13.92
N LYS A 266 18.24 3.98 13.90
CA LYS A 266 18.95 4.38 15.13
C LYS A 266 18.32 5.62 15.77
N LEU A 267 17.90 6.60 14.98
CA LEU A 267 17.21 7.81 15.46
C LEU A 267 15.88 7.44 16.13
N SER A 268 15.01 6.72 15.42
CA SER A 268 13.65 6.37 15.88
C SER A 268 13.64 5.47 17.13
N HIS A 269 14.73 4.74 17.36
CA HIS A 269 14.87 3.82 18.49
C HIS A 269 15.87 4.29 19.56
N ASP A 270 16.30 5.56 19.55
CA ASP A 270 17.30 6.12 20.48
C ASP A 270 18.60 5.29 20.53
N LEU A 271 19.03 4.79 19.37
CA LEU A 271 20.21 3.92 19.22
C LEU A 271 21.42 4.67 18.63
N LEU A 272 21.31 5.99 18.43
CA LEU A 272 22.46 6.79 17.99
C LEU A 272 23.58 6.73 19.05
N PRO A 273 24.86 6.64 18.64
CA PRO A 273 26.00 6.53 19.55
C PRO A 273 26.32 7.88 20.19
N THR A 274 25.39 8.39 21.02
CA THR A 274 25.66 9.51 21.92
C THR A 274 26.66 9.09 22.99
N ARG A 275 27.34 10.05 23.63
CA ARG A 275 28.34 9.77 24.66
C ARG A 275 27.77 8.95 25.81
N THR A 276 26.60 9.29 26.34
CA THR A 276 25.89 8.49 27.35
C THR A 276 25.66 7.04 26.91
N ARG A 277 25.34 6.84 25.63
CA ARG A 277 25.14 5.49 25.12
C ARG A 277 26.46 4.74 24.94
N THR A 278 27.47 5.40 24.38
CA THR A 278 28.81 4.80 24.17
C THR A 278 29.45 4.42 25.49
N ASN A 279 29.34 5.25 26.52
CA ASN A 279 29.85 4.98 27.87
C ASN A 279 29.30 3.67 28.49
N ARG A 280 28.20 3.14 28.01
CA ARG A 280 27.70 1.81 28.47
C ARG A 280 28.63 0.66 28.10
N TYR A 281 29.35 0.80 27.02
CA TYR A 281 30.25 -0.21 26.45
C TYR A 281 31.73 0.14 26.62
N ASP A 282 32.03 1.45 26.58
CA ASP A 282 33.36 2.03 26.67
C ASP A 282 33.31 3.09 27.79
N LYS A 283 33.80 2.71 28.98
CA LYS A 283 33.74 3.54 30.20
C LYS A 283 34.64 4.77 30.16
N ASP A 284 35.63 4.77 29.26
CA ASP A 284 36.55 5.90 29.08
C ASP A 284 35.92 7.03 28.23
N THR A 285 34.84 6.73 27.51
CA THR A 285 34.07 7.74 26.80
C THR A 285 33.38 8.70 27.81
N PRO A 286 33.67 10.01 27.78
CA PRO A 286 32.99 10.98 28.64
C PRO A 286 31.47 10.97 28.38
N ILE A 287 30.67 11.15 29.44
CA ILE A 287 29.19 11.16 29.31
C ILE A 287 28.64 12.53 28.93
N HIS A 288 29.37 13.61 29.27
CA HIS A 288 28.88 14.98 29.09
C HIS A 288 28.82 15.40 27.61
N CYS A 289 27.93 16.32 27.33
CA CYS A 289 27.71 16.86 26.00
C CYS A 289 28.98 17.46 25.39
N ILE A 290 29.29 17.12 24.14
CA ILE A 290 30.45 17.67 23.42
C ILE A 290 30.38 19.17 23.20
N TYR A 291 29.20 19.77 23.31
CA TYR A 291 28.98 21.20 23.08
C TYR A 291 29.03 22.01 24.39
N CYS A 292 28.18 21.71 25.36
CA CYS A 292 28.12 22.50 26.61
C CYS A 292 29.00 21.93 27.74
N ASN A 293 29.40 20.65 27.65
CA ASN A 293 30.18 19.96 28.66
C ASN A 293 29.57 19.92 30.08
N ASP A 294 28.31 20.27 30.21
CA ASP A 294 27.58 20.40 31.48
C ASP A 294 26.63 19.24 31.73
N THR A 295 25.80 18.91 30.74
CA THR A 295 24.73 17.92 30.83
C THR A 295 25.09 16.64 30.06
N ASP A 296 24.61 15.48 30.50
CA ASP A 296 24.80 14.20 29.82
C ASP A 296 24.32 14.24 28.38
N GLU A 297 25.18 13.79 27.46
CA GLU A 297 24.88 13.79 26.04
C GLU A 297 23.88 12.67 25.70
N CYS A 298 22.63 13.01 25.57
CA CYS A 298 21.63 12.18 24.91
C CYS A 298 21.09 12.89 23.65
N ARG A 299 20.32 12.18 22.84
CA ARG A 299 19.73 12.74 21.61
C ARG A 299 18.88 13.98 21.90
N ASP A 300 18.06 13.92 22.94
CA ASP A 300 17.14 15.02 23.29
C ASP A 300 17.90 16.22 23.81
N HIS A 301 18.96 15.98 24.60
CA HIS A 301 19.83 17.08 25.05
C HIS A 301 20.51 17.78 23.85
N LEU A 302 21.04 17.05 22.87
CA LEU A 302 21.63 17.66 21.66
C LEU A 302 20.66 18.63 20.97
N MET A 303 19.37 18.26 20.84
CA MET A 303 18.35 19.14 20.25
C MET A 303 18.02 20.35 21.13
N ARG A 304 18.22 20.25 22.44
CA ARG A 304 17.84 21.25 23.45
C ARG A 304 19.04 21.97 24.05
N CYS A 305 20.27 21.56 23.76
CA CYS A 305 21.49 22.14 24.28
C CYS A 305 21.53 23.65 24.03
N GLN A 306 21.95 24.42 25.04
CA GLN A 306 22.01 25.90 24.97
C GLN A 306 23.23 26.43 24.22
N HIS A 307 24.15 25.56 23.81
CA HIS A 307 25.31 25.96 23.00
C HIS A 307 24.84 26.55 21.65
N GLU A 308 25.54 27.57 21.20
CA GLU A 308 25.23 28.35 20.00
C GLU A 308 24.92 27.49 18.77
N THR A 309 25.74 26.46 18.49
CA THR A 309 25.52 25.53 17.36
C THR A 309 24.14 24.86 17.41
N CYS A 310 23.72 24.45 18.60
CA CYS A 310 22.42 23.77 18.77
C CYS A 310 21.27 24.79 18.77
N PHE A 311 21.54 26.01 19.27
CA PHE A 311 20.58 27.12 19.22
C PHE A 311 20.31 27.52 17.75
N THR A 312 21.35 27.79 16.99
CA THR A 312 21.24 28.13 15.56
C THR A 312 20.51 27.06 14.79
N TRP A 313 20.82 25.77 15.03
CA TRP A 313 20.11 24.67 14.42
C TRP A 313 18.60 24.70 14.72
N ARG A 314 18.18 25.00 15.95
CA ARG A 314 16.75 25.11 16.30
C ARG A 314 16.07 26.25 15.53
N GLN A 315 16.71 27.41 15.44
CA GLN A 315 16.19 28.57 14.70
C GLN A 315 16.04 28.23 13.20
N ASP A 316 17.04 27.58 12.64
CA ASP A 316 17.00 27.15 11.24
C ASP A 316 15.89 26.12 10.99
N LEU A 317 15.72 25.13 11.87
CA LEU A 317 14.65 24.15 11.77
C LEU A 317 13.27 24.82 11.74
N LEU A 318 13.00 25.71 12.70
CA LEU A 318 11.72 26.41 12.79
C LEU A 318 11.48 27.31 11.57
N ARG A 319 12.53 28.00 11.10
CA ARG A 319 12.47 28.82 9.88
C ARG A 319 12.16 27.98 8.65
N ILE A 320 12.79 26.82 8.49
CA ILE A 320 12.55 25.92 7.36
C ILE A 320 11.12 25.38 7.40
N ILE A 321 10.60 24.96 8.56
CA ILE A 321 9.21 24.49 8.69
C ILE A 321 8.24 25.58 8.24
N ARG A 322 8.44 26.81 8.71
CA ARG A 322 7.58 27.95 8.33
C ARG A 322 7.60 28.19 6.83
N ASN A 323 8.78 28.25 6.22
CA ASN A 323 8.93 28.49 4.79
C ASN A 323 8.34 27.37 3.93
N ARG A 324 8.34 26.11 4.43
CA ARG A 324 7.72 24.99 3.75
C ARG A 324 6.19 24.97 3.89
N GLY A 325 5.66 25.62 4.92
CA GLY A 325 4.22 25.75 5.13
C GLY A 325 3.50 26.28 3.90
N ASP A 326 4.00 27.35 3.30
CA ASP A 326 3.41 27.96 2.10
C ASP A 326 3.54 27.03 0.88
N VAL A 327 4.73 26.44 0.68
CA VAL A 327 5.00 25.53 -0.46
C VAL A 327 4.11 24.30 -0.43
N TRP A 328 3.81 23.78 0.75
CA TRP A 328 2.97 22.59 0.93
C TRP A 328 1.51 22.92 1.18
N GLN A 329 1.11 24.18 1.01
CA GLN A 329 -0.26 24.65 1.24
C GLN A 329 -0.81 24.17 2.59
N THR A 330 0.01 24.34 3.63
CA THR A 330 -0.31 23.88 4.97
C THR A 330 -1.45 24.67 5.56
N ASP A 331 -2.39 24.00 6.22
CA ASP A 331 -3.41 24.65 7.04
C ASP A 331 -2.72 25.56 8.08
N PRO A 332 -3.02 26.88 8.11
CA PRO A 332 -2.40 27.83 9.02
C PRO A 332 -2.51 27.43 10.51
N VAL A 333 -3.62 26.81 10.91
CA VAL A 333 -3.82 26.34 12.29
C VAL A 333 -2.93 25.12 12.59
N LEU A 334 -2.76 24.21 11.64
CA LEU A 334 -1.83 23.08 11.77
C LEU A 334 -0.38 23.58 11.85
N LEU A 335 -0.02 24.57 11.04
CA LEU A 335 1.31 25.17 11.08
C LEU A 335 1.58 25.83 12.43
N ASP A 336 0.62 26.57 12.97
CA ASP A 336 0.74 27.21 14.30
C ASP A 336 0.89 26.16 15.41
N ILE A 337 0.06 25.10 15.41
CA ILE A 337 0.19 24.00 16.38
C ILE A 337 1.57 23.37 16.31
N LEU A 338 2.06 23.07 15.09
CA LEU A 338 3.36 22.44 14.89
C LEU A 338 4.50 23.34 15.39
N MET A 339 4.50 24.60 15.00
CA MET A 339 5.53 25.58 15.37
C MET A 339 5.57 25.82 16.87
N THR A 340 4.42 26.10 17.48
CA THR A 340 4.31 26.40 18.91
C THR A 340 4.70 25.19 19.77
N SER A 341 4.23 23.99 19.37
CA SER A 341 4.54 22.77 20.13
C SER A 341 5.99 22.33 20.00
N LEU A 342 6.59 22.44 18.80
CA LEU A 342 8.01 22.15 18.60
C LEU A 342 8.88 23.17 19.35
N HIS A 343 8.56 24.46 19.28
CA HIS A 343 9.26 25.49 20.02
C HIS A 343 9.22 25.18 21.52
N ALA A 344 8.04 24.96 22.08
CA ALA A 344 7.86 24.63 23.48
C ALA A 344 8.70 23.40 23.88
N TRP A 345 8.61 22.32 23.09
CA TRP A 345 9.36 21.11 23.39
C TRP A 345 10.88 21.34 23.32
N LEU A 346 11.38 22.07 22.31
CA LEU A 346 12.81 22.35 22.12
C LEU A 346 13.40 23.26 23.20
N HIS A 347 12.60 24.14 23.81
CA HIS A 347 13.05 25.11 24.83
C HIS A 347 12.68 24.72 26.27
N HIS A 348 12.09 23.53 26.48
CA HIS A 348 11.59 23.06 27.78
C HIS A 348 10.41 23.88 28.34
N ASP A 349 9.69 24.58 27.45
CA ASP A 349 8.50 25.34 27.81
C ASP A 349 7.27 24.40 27.91
N PRO A 350 6.22 24.81 28.60
CA PRO A 350 4.93 24.07 28.60
C PRO A 350 4.37 23.93 27.20
N CYS A 351 4.03 22.70 26.82
CA CYS A 351 3.38 22.46 25.53
C CYS A 351 1.94 23.00 25.54
N PRO A 352 1.43 23.40 24.36
CA PRO A 352 0.09 23.95 24.23
C PRO A 352 -0.99 22.99 24.76
N ILE A 353 -2.01 23.56 25.39
CA ILE A 353 -3.18 22.80 25.86
C ILE A 353 -4.26 22.75 24.78
N PRO A 354 -5.06 21.68 24.69
CA PRO A 354 -6.08 21.55 23.64
C PRO A 354 -7.07 22.72 23.58
N ALA A 355 -7.46 23.28 24.75
CA ALA A 355 -8.41 24.37 24.82
C ALA A 355 -7.93 25.70 24.15
N ALA A 356 -6.64 25.86 23.91
CA ALA A 356 -6.10 27.01 23.20
C ALA A 356 -6.43 27.03 21.71
N TYR A 357 -6.95 25.92 21.16
CA TYR A 357 -7.19 25.77 19.73
C TYR A 357 -8.67 25.56 19.40
N PRO A 358 -9.11 25.85 18.14
CA PRO A 358 -10.48 25.59 17.70
C PRO A 358 -10.88 24.12 17.91
N ALA A 359 -12.15 23.85 18.24
CA ALA A 359 -12.67 22.55 18.62
C ALA A 359 -12.25 21.42 17.65
N ALA A 360 -12.20 21.70 16.35
CA ALA A 360 -11.82 20.73 15.33
C ALA A 360 -10.36 20.23 15.46
N TYR A 361 -9.48 21.00 16.08
CA TYR A 361 -8.05 20.69 16.24
C TYR A 361 -7.68 20.18 17.65
N GLN A 362 -8.58 20.30 18.61
CA GLN A 362 -8.32 19.88 19.99
C GLN A 362 -8.02 18.40 20.13
N ARG A 363 -8.65 17.58 19.27
CA ARG A 363 -8.37 16.14 19.23
C ARG A 363 -6.93 15.87 18.82
N LEU A 364 -6.43 16.55 17.80
CA LEU A 364 -5.04 16.46 17.36
C LEU A 364 -4.07 16.74 18.51
N VAL A 365 -4.26 17.87 19.20
CA VAL A 365 -3.38 18.28 20.30
C VAL A 365 -3.40 17.25 21.44
N ARG A 366 -4.59 16.74 21.81
CA ARG A 366 -4.72 15.68 22.82
C ARG A 366 -3.99 14.39 22.41
N GLU A 367 -4.22 13.90 21.20
CA GLU A 367 -3.59 12.68 20.73
C GLU A 367 -2.07 12.83 20.63
N GLN A 368 -1.58 13.93 20.05
CA GLN A 368 -0.13 14.16 19.93
C GLN A 368 0.53 14.36 21.29
N THR A 369 -0.16 14.95 22.27
CA THR A 369 0.35 15.07 23.64
C THR A 369 0.50 13.69 24.31
N ILE A 370 -0.46 12.78 24.10
CA ILE A 370 -0.40 11.39 24.60
C ILE A 370 0.71 10.60 23.90
N ILE A 371 0.85 10.74 22.56
CA ILE A 371 1.96 10.17 21.79
C ILE A 371 3.29 10.76 22.28
N GLY A 372 3.30 12.05 22.57
CA GLY A 372 4.46 12.84 22.99
C GLY A 372 5.05 13.67 21.85
N TRP A 373 5.29 14.95 22.07
CA TRP A 373 5.84 15.88 21.08
C TRP A 373 7.26 15.50 20.63
N ARG A 374 8.06 14.91 21.51
CA ARG A 374 9.32 14.27 21.19
C ARG A 374 9.21 13.27 20.03
N GLN A 375 8.10 12.59 19.95
CA GLN A 375 7.89 11.49 19.00
C GLN A 375 7.73 11.99 17.56
N LEU A 376 7.52 13.29 17.35
CA LEU A 376 7.56 13.88 16.01
C LEU A 376 8.89 13.59 15.32
N PHE A 377 10.03 13.70 16.04
CA PHE A 377 11.36 13.35 15.52
C PHE A 377 11.54 11.83 15.30
N ASN A 378 10.71 10.98 15.90
CA ASN A 378 10.69 9.55 15.66
C ASN A 378 9.75 9.17 14.51
N GLY A 379 9.13 10.15 13.84
CA GLY A 379 8.14 9.96 12.78
C GLY A 379 6.76 9.48 13.28
N ARG A 380 6.48 9.61 14.60
CA ARG A 380 5.23 9.13 15.20
C ARG A 380 4.28 10.29 15.42
N TRP A 381 3.54 10.57 14.38
CA TRP A 381 2.56 11.64 14.29
C TRP A 381 1.15 11.07 14.46
N SER A 382 0.20 11.84 15.03
CA SER A 382 -1.19 11.44 15.05
C SER A 382 -1.78 11.41 13.64
N ASN A 383 -2.70 10.48 13.36
CA ASN A 383 -3.48 10.44 12.12
C ASN A 383 -4.26 11.74 11.87
N GLU A 384 -4.55 12.49 12.92
CA GLU A 384 -5.30 13.75 12.81
C GLU A 384 -4.56 14.82 12.01
N TRP A 385 -3.21 14.81 11.97
CA TRP A 385 -2.44 15.73 11.14
C TRP A 385 -2.81 15.60 9.65
N ALA A 386 -2.73 14.39 9.12
CA ALA A 386 -3.08 14.12 7.73
C ALA A 386 -4.55 14.39 7.44
N ARG A 387 -5.45 13.96 8.34
CA ARG A 387 -6.90 14.14 8.19
C ARG A 387 -7.31 15.61 8.16
N LEU A 388 -6.76 16.45 9.02
CA LEU A 388 -7.08 17.87 9.08
C LEU A 388 -6.50 18.62 7.88
N GLN A 389 -5.29 18.26 7.42
CA GLN A 389 -4.70 18.81 6.21
C GLN A 389 -5.55 18.50 4.98
N ASP A 390 -6.02 17.26 4.81
CA ASP A 390 -6.94 16.90 3.73
C ASP A 390 -8.26 17.70 3.83
N ARG A 391 -8.82 17.82 5.04
CA ARG A 391 -10.04 18.60 5.28
C ARG A 391 -9.88 20.09 4.93
N TYR A 392 -8.70 20.65 5.17
CA TYR A 392 -8.40 22.02 4.75
C TYR A 392 -8.32 22.12 3.23
N LEU A 393 -7.63 21.21 2.56
CA LEU A 393 -7.39 21.25 1.12
C LEU A 393 -8.64 20.98 0.26
N ILE A 394 -9.59 20.18 0.74
CA ILE A 394 -10.88 19.93 0.06
C ILE A 394 -11.63 21.25 -0.22
N ARG A 395 -11.39 22.29 0.57
CA ARG A 395 -12.02 23.61 0.33
C ARG A 395 -11.51 24.33 -0.92
N TYR A 396 -10.34 23.94 -1.42
CA TYR A 396 -9.65 24.59 -2.54
C TYR A 396 -9.41 23.66 -3.73
N HIS A 397 -9.53 22.34 -3.53
CA HIS A 397 -9.23 21.33 -4.53
C HIS A 397 -10.24 20.18 -4.48
N ASP A 398 -10.87 19.89 -5.61
CA ASP A 398 -11.70 18.71 -5.79
C ASP A 398 -11.42 18.08 -7.18
N PRO A 399 -10.70 16.94 -7.25
CA PRO A 399 -10.03 16.21 -6.16
C PRO A 399 -8.73 16.88 -5.68
N ILE A 400 -8.30 16.54 -4.45
CA ILE A 400 -7.01 16.99 -3.92
C ILE A 400 -5.88 16.40 -4.78
N PRO A 401 -4.96 17.23 -5.32
CA PRO A 401 -3.80 16.72 -6.05
C PRO A 401 -3.01 15.71 -5.24
N ALA A 402 -2.62 14.59 -5.86
CA ALA A 402 -1.98 13.47 -5.16
C ALA A 402 -0.78 13.90 -4.29
N LYS A 403 0.04 14.84 -4.80
CA LYS A 403 1.22 15.38 -4.10
C LYS A 403 0.92 16.22 -2.85
N LEU A 404 -0.32 16.71 -2.69
CA LEU A 404 -0.76 17.56 -1.57
C LEU A 404 -1.53 16.77 -0.49
N ARG A 405 -1.87 15.51 -0.73
CA ARG A 405 -2.63 14.68 0.23
C ARG A 405 -1.98 14.68 1.62
N GLY A 406 -2.80 14.72 2.66
CA GLY A 406 -2.38 14.88 4.05
C GLY A 406 -1.33 13.86 4.50
N HIS A 407 -1.43 12.60 4.09
CA HIS A 407 -0.41 11.60 4.41
C HIS A 407 0.96 11.89 3.76
N LEU A 408 1.00 12.49 2.56
CA LEU A 408 2.25 12.94 1.93
C LEU A 408 2.79 14.21 2.60
N TRP A 409 1.88 15.13 2.98
CA TRP A 409 2.23 16.31 3.77
C TRP A 409 2.89 15.90 5.10
N THR A 410 2.28 14.99 5.87
CA THR A 410 2.85 14.45 7.11
C THR A 410 4.20 13.77 6.87
N SER A 411 4.31 12.95 5.83
CA SER A 411 5.53 12.28 5.41
C SER A 411 6.67 13.27 5.06
N ASN A 412 6.33 14.38 4.39
CA ASN A 412 7.29 15.45 4.07
C ASN A 412 7.82 16.14 5.33
N HIS A 413 6.99 16.36 6.35
CA HIS A 413 7.44 16.91 7.63
C HIS A 413 8.32 15.94 8.41
N ILE A 414 8.01 14.63 8.37
CA ILE A 414 8.88 13.61 8.97
C ILE A 414 10.27 13.64 8.30
N ASP A 415 10.32 13.66 6.97
CA ASP A 415 11.57 13.76 6.20
C ASP A 415 12.36 15.03 6.54
N LEU A 416 11.66 16.14 6.67
CA LEU A 416 12.28 17.43 7.04
C LEU A 416 12.92 17.36 8.42
N LEU A 417 12.20 16.84 9.43
CA LEU A 417 12.74 16.69 10.78
C LEU A 417 13.96 15.76 10.81
N TRP A 418 13.93 14.66 10.08
CA TRP A 418 15.06 13.73 10.00
C TRP A 418 16.26 14.33 9.29
N THR A 419 16.03 15.04 8.19
CA THR A 419 17.09 15.72 7.43
C THR A 419 17.72 16.84 8.27
N SER A 420 16.90 17.63 8.93
CA SER A 420 17.41 18.69 9.82
C SER A 420 18.21 18.12 11.00
N PHE A 421 17.69 17.08 11.67
CA PHE A 421 18.44 16.47 12.77
C PHE A 421 19.76 15.84 12.29
N ARG A 422 19.80 15.31 11.06
CA ARG A 422 21.03 14.75 10.48
C ARG A 422 22.13 15.81 10.33
N THR A 423 21.79 17.07 10.04
CA THR A 423 22.80 18.13 9.97
C THR A 423 23.40 18.42 11.35
N LEU A 424 22.58 18.48 12.41
CA LEU A 424 23.07 18.61 13.78
C LEU A 424 23.94 17.40 14.17
N TRP A 425 23.50 16.19 13.83
CA TRP A 425 24.24 14.97 14.11
C TRP A 425 25.59 14.91 13.37
N ALA A 426 25.64 15.37 12.12
CA ALA A 426 26.88 15.47 11.35
C ALA A 426 27.86 16.48 11.96
N SER A 427 27.37 17.63 12.39
CA SER A 427 28.17 18.64 13.12
C SER A 427 28.75 18.06 14.41
N ARG A 428 27.92 17.38 15.21
CA ARG A 428 28.36 16.69 16.43
C ARG A 428 29.44 15.64 16.12
N ASN A 429 29.24 14.82 15.09
CA ASN A 429 30.20 13.81 14.71
C ASN A 429 31.51 14.42 14.20
N GLY A 430 31.47 15.54 13.51
CA GLY A 430 32.66 16.29 13.11
C GLY A 430 33.51 16.70 14.31
N LYS A 431 32.87 17.17 15.40
CA LYS A 431 33.59 17.51 16.65
C LYS A 431 34.21 16.28 17.36
N VAL A 432 33.54 15.11 17.30
CA VAL A 432 33.98 13.89 18.00
C VAL A 432 35.04 13.11 17.22
N HIS A 433 34.91 13.04 15.89
CA HIS A 433 35.69 12.16 15.03
C HIS A 433 36.55 12.88 14.00
N GLY A 434 36.52 14.22 13.98
CA GLY A 434 37.15 15.03 12.94
C GLY A 434 36.33 15.16 11.66
N ILE A 435 36.52 16.25 10.95
CA ILE A 435 35.76 16.62 9.74
C ILE A 435 36.42 16.05 8.48
N ASP A 436 37.73 16.10 8.40
CA ASP A 436 38.55 15.63 7.28
C ASP A 436 39.44 14.44 7.63
N THR A 437 40.24 13.98 6.67
CA THR A 437 41.10 12.81 6.84
C THR A 437 42.20 13.04 7.89
N SER A 438 42.74 14.26 7.98
CA SER A 438 43.79 14.62 8.94
C SER A 438 43.20 14.61 10.37
N THR A 439 42.15 15.39 10.60
CA THR A 439 41.50 15.48 11.93
C THR A 439 40.89 14.16 12.40
N ARG A 440 40.46 13.30 11.48
CA ARG A 440 40.03 11.92 11.80
C ARG A 440 41.20 11.03 12.22
N SER A 441 42.35 11.19 11.58
CA SER A 441 43.59 10.49 11.96
C SER A 441 44.02 10.89 13.36
N ASP A 442 44.02 12.19 13.67
CA ASP A 442 44.38 12.71 14.98
C ASP A 442 43.43 12.24 16.09
N ALA A 443 42.12 12.28 15.84
CA ALA A 443 41.13 11.74 16.78
C ALA A 443 41.30 10.24 17.04
N ARG A 444 41.70 9.46 16.01
CA ARG A 444 42.04 8.04 16.20
C ARG A 444 43.30 7.82 17.00
N ARG A 445 44.37 8.61 16.73
CA ARG A 445 45.62 8.56 17.50
C ARG A 445 45.38 8.88 18.95
N GLU A 446 44.62 9.92 19.24
CA GLU A 446 44.27 10.32 20.60
C GLU A 446 43.45 9.25 21.34
N LYS A 447 42.58 8.54 20.64
CA LYS A 447 41.87 7.38 21.21
C LYS A 447 42.82 6.24 21.51
N THR A 448 43.69 5.88 20.57
CA THR A 448 44.70 4.82 20.77
C THR A 448 45.66 5.13 21.91
N HIS A 449 46.08 6.39 22.04
CA HIS A 449 46.92 6.82 23.19
C HIS A 449 46.20 6.77 24.55
N ARG A 450 44.87 6.83 24.57
CA ARG A 450 44.10 6.66 25.84
C ARG A 450 43.87 5.15 26.16
N GLU A 451 43.93 4.28 25.18
CA GLU A 451 43.75 2.85 25.31
C GLU A 451 45.07 2.12 25.62
N LEU A 452 46.23 2.79 25.46
CA LEU A 452 47.59 2.33 25.91
C LEU A 452 47.89 2.89 27.26
#